data_f7801a55002db1b95f0c000fcd7247aa
#
_entry.id   f7801a55002db1b95f0c000fcd7247aa
#
_cell.length_a   1.000
_cell.length_b   1.000
_cell.length_c   1.000
_cell.angle_alpha   90.00
_cell.angle_beta   90.00
_cell.angle_gamma   90.00
#
_symmetry.space_group_name_H-M   'P 1'
#
loop_
_entity.id
_entity.type
_entity.pdbx_description
1 polymer ?
#
loop_
_entity_poly.entity_id
_entity_poly.type
_entity_poly.pdbx_seq_one_letter_code
_entity_poly.pdbx_strand_id
1 'polypeptide(L)'
;MTSSLVGSEMCIRDRNNITVENMLNYHHTFDRILDLDVTGAITYDDYNYLNKRTQGRQFSNMSFGIDGLHMAERISYLEPVQRDYQLLSYLGRVNMSFLEGRYLATASFRADGSSRFARGHRWAYFPSFSLAWRMEQEDFIKDNVHWLDQFKVRVGYGQTGNSAIDPYSSFSNYSQIIDYANAVGDKVLAMAVDKLQNEGLTWETTESWNVGVDFGVLKNRLRGSFDFYNKETRDLLISRVLPPSAGFPSIYYNSGNLLNRGIEFSLEADIIQTKDFTWTFGGNIGKNNPKINSLGVSRGNFGVYENILAYEGNSLGNHFGNAHLFWVGHEPGLFLGYQTDGIVQEEDLPANGGSYNVTQDLSTGGAPQAGDIKIIDQNGDGVINTDDRVIIGNPNPDFTYGFQTRFTWRGLSLSAQFNGVHGKDMINTNIRYQAIPNRTGGNLRTEAWVGAWTAENRSNAYPRVNYTLPTPAVLDRYVEDASFLRCTDITLSYNLPKAVMKKIGFNSINIFGSVKNAFIITDYSGYDPEVNSFAFDGLRPGVDMSSFPHARSFIFGSVSYTHLRAHETRRHL
;
A
#
# COMPACT_ATOMS: atom_id res chain seq x y z
N MET A 1 -15.52 -15.94 37.51
CA MET A 1 -16.41 -16.25 36.38
C MET A 1 -16.35 -15.11 35.42
N THR A 2 -15.51 -15.22 34.40
CA THR A 2 -15.41 -14.24 33.33
C THR A 2 -16.50 -14.58 32.33
N SER A 3 -17.61 -13.86 32.37
CA SER A 3 -18.56 -13.91 31.27
C SER A 3 -17.88 -13.32 30.04
N SER A 4 -17.53 -14.18 29.09
CA SER A 4 -17.14 -13.74 27.76
C SER A 4 -18.30 -12.92 27.22
N LEU A 5 -18.06 -11.63 27.01
CA LEU A 5 -18.96 -10.71 26.31
C LEU A 5 -18.99 -11.10 24.83
N VAL A 6 -19.60 -12.22 24.49
CA VAL A 6 -19.85 -12.58 23.12
C VAL A 6 -21.05 -11.75 22.67
N GLY A 7 -20.82 -10.81 21.78
CA GLY A 7 -21.84 -10.02 21.13
C GLY A 7 -22.18 -10.63 19.76
N SER A 8 -23.40 -10.43 19.29
CA SER A 8 -23.80 -10.71 17.93
C SER A 8 -24.05 -9.38 17.20
N GLU A 9 -23.55 -9.26 15.98
CA GLU A 9 -23.72 -8.07 15.16
C GLU A 9 -24.40 -8.43 13.83
N MET A 10 -25.47 -7.71 13.51
CA MET A 10 -26.10 -7.74 12.19
C MET A 10 -25.68 -6.48 11.41
N CYS A 11 -25.14 -6.69 10.23
CA CYS A 11 -24.77 -5.62 9.31
C CYS A 11 -25.59 -5.76 8.02
N ILE A 12 -26.40 -4.74 7.71
CA ILE A 12 -27.06 -4.61 6.41
C ILE A 12 -26.22 -3.63 5.61
N ARG A 13 -25.70 -4.11 4.49
CA ARG A 13 -24.82 -3.32 3.62
C ARG A 13 -25.40 -3.32 2.21
N ASP A 14 -25.92 -2.18 1.81
CA ASP A 14 -26.46 -1.95 0.47
C ASP A 14 -25.46 -1.12 -0.32
N ARG A 15 -25.18 -1.56 -1.55
CA ARG A 15 -24.33 -0.86 -2.48
C ARG A 15 -24.95 -0.91 -3.86
N ASN A 16 -25.24 0.28 -4.40
CA ASN A 16 -25.66 0.46 -5.78
C ASN A 16 -24.58 1.28 -6.50
N ASN A 17 -24.13 0.79 -7.63
CA ASN A 17 -23.25 1.51 -8.52
C ASN A 17 -23.83 1.44 -9.94
N ILE A 18 -24.16 2.60 -10.50
CA ILE A 18 -24.68 2.71 -11.87
C ILE A 18 -23.63 3.46 -12.68
N THR A 19 -23.05 2.76 -13.64
CA THR A 19 -22.11 3.36 -14.60
C THR A 19 -22.76 3.39 -15.97
N VAL A 20 -22.83 4.58 -16.57
CA VAL A 20 -23.29 4.76 -17.94
C VAL A 20 -22.12 5.30 -18.75
N GLU A 21 -21.71 4.56 -19.76
CA GLU A 21 -20.61 4.94 -20.63
C GLU A 21 -21.07 4.97 -22.09
N ASN A 22 -20.79 6.08 -22.76
CA ASN A 22 -21.03 6.25 -24.19
C ASN A 22 -19.71 6.61 -24.85
N MET A 23 -19.32 5.83 -25.84
CA MET A 23 -18.06 5.99 -26.55
C MET A 23 -18.29 6.04 -28.05
N LEU A 24 -17.66 6.98 -28.72
CA LEU A 24 -17.62 7.11 -30.17
C LEU A 24 -16.17 7.00 -30.63
N ASN A 25 -15.89 6.05 -31.51
CA ASN A 25 -14.60 5.86 -32.13
C ASN A 25 -14.69 6.12 -33.63
N TYR A 26 -13.75 6.87 -34.13
CA TYR A 26 -13.55 7.10 -35.56
C TYR A 26 -12.14 6.68 -35.94
N HIS A 27 -12.02 5.82 -36.94
CA HIS A 27 -10.75 5.37 -37.49
C HIS A 27 -10.68 5.67 -38.98
N HIS A 28 -9.56 6.24 -39.44
CA HIS A 28 -9.31 6.46 -40.85
C HIS A 28 -7.82 6.44 -41.17
N THR A 29 -7.47 5.76 -42.26
CA THR A 29 -6.10 5.70 -42.79
C THR A 29 -6.01 6.56 -44.04
N PHE A 30 -5.17 7.59 -44.02
CA PHE A 30 -4.90 8.51 -45.11
C PHE A 30 -3.65 8.05 -45.88
N ASP A 31 -3.83 7.51 -47.08
CA ASP A 31 -2.78 7.16 -48.06
C ASP A 31 -1.51 6.49 -47.48
N ARG A 32 -1.62 5.66 -46.47
CA ARG A 32 -0.50 5.03 -45.69
C ARG A 32 0.45 6.02 -45.02
N ILE A 33 0.13 7.32 -45.06
CA ILE A 33 0.94 8.38 -44.43
C ILE A 33 0.52 8.56 -42.97
N LEU A 34 -0.80 8.60 -42.74
CA LEU A 34 -1.36 8.85 -41.42
C LEU A 34 -2.50 7.85 -41.13
N ASP A 35 -2.35 7.12 -40.05
CA ASP A 35 -3.41 6.33 -39.43
C ASP A 35 -3.93 7.11 -38.22
N LEU A 36 -5.23 7.45 -38.24
CA LEU A 36 -5.87 8.34 -37.27
C LEU A 36 -6.99 7.61 -36.55
N ASP A 37 -6.88 7.54 -35.20
CA ASP A 37 -7.94 7.10 -34.31
C ASP A 37 -8.39 8.25 -33.42
N VAL A 38 -9.67 8.59 -33.47
CA VAL A 38 -10.28 9.60 -32.61
C VAL A 38 -11.33 8.95 -31.74
N THR A 39 -11.22 9.13 -30.42
CA THR A 39 -12.16 8.64 -29.44
C THR A 39 -12.78 9.81 -28.68
N GLY A 40 -14.10 9.88 -28.62
CA GLY A 40 -14.86 10.73 -27.71
C GLY A 40 -15.66 9.85 -26.75
N ALA A 41 -15.64 10.16 -25.45
CA ALA A 41 -16.42 9.41 -24.46
C ALA A 41 -17.05 10.34 -23.41
N ILE A 42 -18.22 9.92 -22.92
CA ILE A 42 -18.93 10.50 -21.78
C ILE A 42 -19.22 9.38 -20.82
N THR A 43 -18.77 9.51 -19.57
CA THR A 43 -19.00 8.54 -18.51
C THR A 43 -19.71 9.21 -17.33
N TYR A 44 -20.75 8.58 -16.82
CA TYR A 44 -21.45 8.99 -15.63
C TYR A 44 -21.48 7.83 -14.64
N ASP A 45 -20.99 8.07 -13.42
CA ASP A 45 -21.03 7.12 -12.31
C ASP A 45 -21.88 7.70 -11.18
N ASP A 46 -22.84 6.89 -10.70
CA ASP A 46 -23.65 7.17 -9.52
C ASP A 46 -23.43 6.06 -8.48
N TYR A 47 -22.85 6.43 -7.37
CA TYR A 47 -22.49 5.51 -6.30
C TYR A 47 -23.28 5.82 -5.05
N ASN A 48 -24.02 4.82 -4.56
CA ASN A 48 -24.79 4.90 -3.32
C ASN A 48 -24.39 3.75 -2.41
N TYR A 49 -24.01 4.07 -1.19
CA TYR A 49 -23.63 3.09 -0.17
C TYR A 49 -24.32 3.41 1.14
N LEU A 50 -24.99 2.41 1.71
CA LEU A 50 -25.62 2.49 3.01
C LEU A 50 -25.22 1.27 3.85
N ASN A 51 -24.67 1.52 5.04
CA ASN A 51 -24.33 0.48 6.00
C ASN A 51 -25.06 0.77 7.32
N LYS A 52 -25.99 -0.12 7.67
CA LYS A 52 -26.70 -0.09 8.95
C LYS A 52 -26.24 -1.26 9.81
N ARG A 53 -25.88 -1.00 11.04
CA ARG A 53 -25.39 -2.01 11.98
C ARG A 53 -26.23 -2.02 13.24
N THR A 54 -26.60 -3.23 13.67
CA THR A 54 -27.28 -3.48 14.93
C THR A 54 -26.45 -4.48 15.74
N GLN A 55 -26.15 -4.16 16.97
CA GLN A 55 -25.36 -5.02 17.86
C GLN A 55 -26.19 -5.45 19.04
N GLY A 56 -26.24 -6.74 19.30
CA GLY A 56 -26.82 -7.33 20.51
C GLY A 56 -25.74 -7.77 21.48
N ARG A 57 -25.96 -7.55 22.78
CA ARG A 57 -25.07 -7.97 23.86
C ARG A 57 -25.88 -8.65 24.95
N GLN A 58 -25.21 -9.48 25.78
CA GLN A 58 -25.81 -10.18 26.92
C GLN A 58 -26.96 -11.10 26.47
N PHE A 59 -26.62 -12.14 25.72
CA PHE A 59 -27.57 -13.16 25.29
C PHE A 59 -27.72 -14.22 26.40
N SER A 60 -28.93 -14.60 26.70
CA SER A 60 -29.23 -15.77 27.56
C SER A 60 -28.97 -17.09 26.83
N ASN A 61 -29.08 -17.10 25.50
CA ASN A 61 -28.82 -18.25 24.64
C ASN A 61 -28.26 -17.78 23.28
N MET A 62 -27.10 -18.32 22.90
CA MET A 62 -26.41 -18.00 21.63
C MET A 62 -26.67 -19.01 20.52
N SER A 63 -27.50 -20.03 20.75
CA SER A 63 -27.72 -21.13 19.79
C SER A 63 -28.35 -20.66 18.46
N PHE A 64 -29.00 -19.52 18.45
CA PHE A 64 -29.66 -18.97 17.27
C PHE A 64 -28.77 -18.03 16.44
N GLY A 65 -27.54 -17.78 16.88
CA GLY A 65 -26.61 -16.90 16.16
C GLY A 65 -27.21 -15.51 15.87
N ILE A 66 -27.10 -15.06 14.61
CA ILE A 66 -27.59 -13.75 14.18
C ILE A 66 -29.13 -13.64 14.17
N ASP A 67 -29.82 -14.76 13.94
CA ASP A 67 -31.28 -14.80 13.93
C ASP A 67 -31.86 -14.60 15.34
N GLY A 68 -31.07 -14.86 16.38
CA GLY A 68 -31.40 -14.61 17.77
C GLY A 68 -31.12 -13.20 18.28
N LEU A 69 -30.79 -12.24 17.41
CA LEU A 69 -30.43 -10.88 17.83
C LEU A 69 -31.51 -10.19 18.68
N HIS A 70 -32.78 -10.49 18.44
CA HIS A 70 -33.93 -10.00 19.22
C HIS A 70 -33.97 -10.52 20.66
N MET A 71 -33.20 -11.58 21.00
CA MET A 71 -33.10 -12.16 22.34
C MET A 71 -32.00 -11.53 23.18
N ALA A 72 -31.27 -10.54 22.63
CA ALA A 72 -30.25 -9.81 23.36
C ALA A 72 -30.89 -8.94 24.45
N GLU A 73 -30.32 -8.96 25.66
CA GLU A 73 -30.76 -8.07 26.75
C GLU A 73 -30.52 -6.60 26.42
N ARG A 74 -29.44 -6.32 25.63
CA ARG A 74 -29.10 -4.97 25.15
C ARG A 74 -28.92 -4.99 23.64
N ILE A 75 -29.77 -4.24 22.95
CA ILE A 75 -29.65 -3.99 21.52
C ILE A 75 -29.21 -2.55 21.32
N SER A 76 -28.14 -2.36 20.54
CA SER A 76 -27.60 -1.05 20.18
C SER A 76 -27.68 -0.89 18.66
N TYR A 77 -28.27 0.21 18.22
CA TYR A 77 -28.24 0.66 16.84
C TYR A 77 -27.03 1.56 16.67
N LEU A 78 -26.08 1.12 15.84
CA LEU A 78 -24.90 1.94 15.53
C LEU A 78 -25.27 2.96 14.44
N GLU A 79 -24.61 4.09 14.46
CA GLU A 79 -24.84 5.16 13.47
C GLU A 79 -24.70 4.64 12.05
N PRO A 80 -25.69 4.87 11.16
CA PRO A 80 -25.63 4.45 9.78
C PRO A 80 -24.50 5.20 9.03
N VAL A 81 -23.73 4.48 8.24
CA VAL A 81 -22.74 5.08 7.36
C VAL A 81 -23.34 5.17 5.97
N GLN A 82 -23.56 6.39 5.49
CA GLN A 82 -24.01 6.68 4.13
C GLN A 82 -22.91 7.38 3.34
N ARG A 83 -22.70 6.93 2.09
CA ARG A 83 -21.70 7.50 1.19
C ARG A 83 -22.28 7.54 -0.22
N ASP A 84 -22.71 8.71 -0.65
CA ASP A 84 -23.26 8.92 -1.97
C ASP A 84 -22.39 9.94 -2.72
N TYR A 85 -22.05 9.62 -3.96
CA TYR A 85 -21.35 10.56 -4.83
C TYR A 85 -21.63 10.28 -6.31
N GLN A 86 -21.45 11.29 -7.12
CA GLN A 86 -21.59 11.25 -8.56
C GLN A 86 -20.32 11.76 -9.22
N LEU A 87 -19.94 11.13 -10.32
CA LEU A 87 -18.82 11.53 -11.15
C LEU A 87 -19.27 11.61 -12.60
N LEU A 88 -19.07 12.77 -13.23
CA LEU A 88 -19.32 12.98 -14.65
C LEU A 88 -18.01 13.30 -15.35
N SER A 89 -17.70 12.56 -16.41
CA SER A 89 -16.43 12.66 -17.13
C SER A 89 -16.63 12.81 -18.62
N TYR A 90 -15.85 13.69 -19.22
CA TYR A 90 -15.74 13.86 -20.67
C TYR A 90 -14.31 13.54 -21.10
N LEU A 91 -14.16 12.73 -22.12
CA LEU A 91 -12.87 12.33 -22.68
C LEU A 91 -12.83 12.58 -24.19
N GLY A 92 -11.77 13.25 -24.64
CA GLY A 92 -11.35 13.30 -26.04
C GLY A 92 -9.95 12.74 -26.18
N ARG A 93 -9.71 11.85 -27.13
CA ARG A 93 -8.41 11.25 -27.41
C ARG A 93 -8.17 11.17 -28.91
N VAL A 94 -6.95 11.49 -29.32
CA VAL A 94 -6.49 11.36 -30.71
C VAL A 94 -5.20 10.56 -30.69
N ASN A 95 -5.17 9.43 -31.41
CA ASN A 95 -3.96 8.65 -31.69
C ASN A 95 -3.62 8.83 -33.17
N MET A 96 -2.37 9.12 -33.42
CA MET A 96 -1.81 9.32 -34.75
C MET A 96 -0.60 8.42 -34.95
N SER A 97 -0.60 7.72 -36.07
CA SER A 97 0.51 6.86 -36.49
C SER A 97 0.94 7.30 -37.87
N PHE A 98 2.13 7.86 -37.96
CA PHE A 98 2.68 8.40 -39.22
C PHE A 98 3.66 7.44 -39.86
N LEU A 99 3.68 7.41 -41.21
CA LEU A 99 4.63 6.67 -42.03
C LEU A 99 4.73 5.19 -41.61
N GLU A 100 3.59 4.50 -41.65
CA GLU A 100 3.46 3.07 -41.28
C GLU A 100 3.89 2.78 -39.81
N GLY A 101 3.70 3.74 -38.89
CA GLY A 101 3.99 3.59 -37.48
C GLY A 101 5.42 3.97 -37.07
N ARG A 102 6.18 4.64 -37.93
CA ARG A 102 7.52 5.14 -37.61
C ARG A 102 7.48 6.20 -36.51
N TYR A 103 6.51 7.11 -36.57
CA TYR A 103 6.25 8.13 -35.56
C TYR A 103 4.84 7.95 -35.00
N LEU A 104 4.74 7.88 -33.69
CA LEU A 104 3.47 7.73 -33.00
C LEU A 104 3.24 8.95 -32.11
N ALA A 105 2.04 9.51 -32.16
CA ALA A 105 1.64 10.61 -31.30
C ALA A 105 0.26 10.34 -30.72
N THR A 106 0.09 10.60 -29.43
CA THR A 106 -1.19 10.56 -28.76
C THR A 106 -1.41 11.86 -28.01
N ALA A 107 -2.60 12.42 -28.12
CA ALA A 107 -3.05 13.52 -27.30
C ALA A 107 -4.40 13.17 -26.69
N SER A 108 -4.61 13.43 -25.39
CA SER A 108 -5.91 13.29 -24.77
C SER A 108 -6.19 14.43 -23.80
N PHE A 109 -7.47 14.70 -23.62
CA PHE A 109 -7.98 15.67 -22.68
C PHE A 109 -9.18 15.07 -21.96
N ARG A 110 -9.14 15.11 -20.62
CA ARG A 110 -10.23 14.62 -19.78
C ARG A 110 -10.68 15.72 -18.84
N ALA A 111 -11.99 15.90 -18.73
CA ALA A 111 -12.62 16.79 -17.76
C ALA A 111 -13.50 15.96 -16.84
N ASP A 112 -13.23 15.98 -15.53
CA ASP A 112 -13.93 15.21 -14.51
C ASP A 112 -14.61 16.14 -13.51
N GLY A 113 -15.90 15.91 -13.26
CA GLY A 113 -16.70 16.64 -12.29
C GLY A 113 -17.23 15.73 -11.18
N SER A 114 -16.77 15.94 -9.94
CA SER A 114 -17.14 15.13 -8.78
C SER A 114 -18.04 15.90 -7.79
N SER A 115 -19.11 15.26 -7.33
CA SER A 115 -20.00 15.81 -6.31
C SER A 115 -19.40 15.81 -4.90
N ARG A 116 -18.24 15.21 -4.70
CA ARG A 116 -17.52 15.21 -3.42
C ARG A 116 -17.00 16.60 -3.03
N PHE A 117 -16.82 17.47 -4.03
CA PHE A 117 -16.35 18.85 -3.85
C PHE A 117 -17.51 19.87 -3.88
N ALA A 118 -17.30 20.99 -3.23
CA ALA A 118 -18.26 22.11 -3.21
C ALA A 118 -18.44 22.72 -4.61
N ARG A 119 -19.50 23.52 -4.79
CA ARG A 119 -19.75 24.25 -6.03
C ARG A 119 -18.55 25.16 -6.34
N GLY A 120 -18.09 25.16 -7.60
CA GLY A 120 -16.91 25.90 -8.06
C GLY A 120 -15.62 25.10 -8.06
N HIS A 121 -15.53 24.02 -7.29
CA HIS A 121 -14.33 23.16 -7.17
C HIS A 121 -14.54 21.73 -7.68
N ARG A 122 -15.69 21.43 -8.28
CA ARG A 122 -16.07 20.09 -8.75
C ARG A 122 -15.28 19.60 -9.94
N TRP A 123 -14.94 20.52 -10.85
CA TRP A 123 -14.33 20.20 -12.14
C TRP A 123 -12.81 20.30 -12.08
N ALA A 124 -12.15 19.29 -12.65
CA ALA A 124 -10.73 19.29 -12.92
C ALA A 124 -10.45 18.82 -14.35
N TYR A 125 -9.29 19.22 -14.89
CA TYR A 125 -8.92 19.03 -16.27
C TYR A 125 -7.56 18.35 -16.37
N PHE A 126 -7.49 17.29 -17.15
CA PHE A 126 -6.33 16.41 -17.21
C PHE A 126 -5.87 16.23 -18.66
N PRO A 127 -4.99 17.11 -19.16
CA PRO A 127 -4.35 16.93 -20.45
C PRO A 127 -3.28 15.86 -20.38
N SER A 128 -3.09 15.12 -21.49
CA SER A 128 -1.93 14.26 -21.66
C SER A 128 -1.48 14.19 -23.12
N PHE A 129 -0.20 13.98 -23.34
CA PHE A 129 0.36 13.71 -24.65
C PHE A 129 1.52 12.73 -24.57
N SER A 130 1.73 11.98 -25.63
CA SER A 130 2.89 11.12 -25.77
C SER A 130 3.38 11.09 -27.21
N LEU A 131 4.69 10.97 -27.36
CA LEU A 131 5.37 10.80 -28.63
C LEU A 131 6.23 9.55 -28.55
N ALA A 132 6.25 8.79 -29.64
CA ALA A 132 7.19 7.67 -29.77
C ALA A 132 7.78 7.63 -31.17
N TRP A 133 9.06 7.33 -31.22
CA TRP A 133 9.83 7.23 -32.47
C TRP A 133 10.43 5.83 -32.56
N ARG A 134 10.04 5.10 -33.59
CA ARG A 134 10.56 3.78 -33.93
C ARG A 134 11.78 3.92 -34.82
N MET A 135 12.92 4.16 -34.17
CA MET A 135 14.18 4.47 -34.84
C MET A 135 14.69 3.29 -35.70
N GLU A 136 14.32 2.06 -35.36
CA GLU A 136 14.66 0.87 -36.13
C GLU A 136 14.08 0.88 -37.55
N GLN A 137 13.08 1.75 -37.80
CA GLN A 137 12.47 1.89 -39.14
C GLN A 137 13.15 2.96 -40.00
N GLU A 138 14.10 3.71 -39.45
CA GLU A 138 14.87 4.70 -40.21
C GLU A 138 15.93 4.02 -41.08
N ASP A 139 16.07 4.51 -42.31
CA ASP A 139 16.98 3.93 -43.29
C ASP A 139 18.44 3.88 -42.80
N PHE A 140 18.87 4.95 -42.07
CA PHE A 140 20.22 5.02 -41.52
C PHE A 140 20.50 3.97 -40.40
N ILE A 141 19.45 3.45 -39.72
CA ILE A 141 19.61 2.33 -38.77
C ILE A 141 19.40 1.01 -39.48
N LYS A 142 18.33 0.88 -40.26
CA LYS A 142 17.96 -0.34 -40.95
C LYS A 142 19.05 -0.86 -41.88
N ASP A 143 19.75 0.04 -42.57
CA ASP A 143 20.77 -0.30 -43.53
C ASP A 143 22.15 -0.59 -42.88
N ASN A 144 22.40 -0.07 -41.66
CA ASN A 144 23.70 -0.14 -41.02
C ASN A 144 23.75 -1.00 -39.75
N VAL A 145 22.61 -1.26 -39.10
CA VAL A 145 22.53 -1.91 -37.76
C VAL A 145 21.65 -3.15 -37.81
N HIS A 146 22.12 -4.22 -38.47
CA HIS A 146 21.33 -5.44 -38.74
C HIS A 146 21.05 -6.31 -37.49
N TRP A 147 21.68 -6.03 -36.36
CA TRP A 147 21.49 -6.80 -35.11
C TRP A 147 20.41 -6.17 -34.21
N LEU A 148 19.92 -4.99 -34.56
CA LEU A 148 18.92 -4.22 -33.82
C LEU A 148 17.55 -4.45 -34.47
N ASP A 149 16.68 -5.17 -33.79
CA ASP A 149 15.33 -5.51 -34.28
C ASP A 149 14.29 -4.50 -33.89
N GLN A 150 14.48 -3.88 -32.72
CA GLN A 150 13.60 -2.85 -32.18
C GLN A 150 14.43 -1.81 -31.44
N PHE A 151 14.16 -0.52 -31.69
CA PHE A 151 14.70 0.58 -30.94
C PHE A 151 13.72 1.75 -30.98
N LYS A 152 12.89 1.83 -29.93
CA LYS A 152 11.83 2.83 -29.84
C LYS A 152 12.09 3.76 -28.67
N VAL A 153 12.14 5.07 -28.92
CA VAL A 153 12.24 6.12 -27.90
C VAL A 153 10.85 6.67 -27.64
N ARG A 154 10.50 6.86 -26.38
CA ARG A 154 9.20 7.33 -25.92
C ARG A 154 9.36 8.53 -24.98
N VAL A 155 8.50 9.53 -25.14
CA VAL A 155 8.36 10.66 -24.22
C VAL A 155 6.87 10.85 -23.96
N GLY A 156 6.50 10.98 -22.70
CA GLY A 156 5.12 11.20 -22.29
C GLY A 156 5.00 12.25 -21.22
N TYR A 157 3.90 12.98 -21.27
CA TYR A 157 3.43 13.87 -20.24
C TYR A 157 1.97 13.59 -19.96
N GLY A 158 1.56 13.65 -18.71
CA GLY A 158 0.16 13.53 -18.38
C GLY A 158 -0.15 14.06 -16.98
N GLN A 159 -1.38 14.56 -16.86
CA GLN A 159 -1.96 14.91 -15.57
C GLN A 159 -3.06 13.92 -15.22
N THR A 160 -3.15 13.56 -13.94
CA THR A 160 -4.22 12.74 -13.37
C THR A 160 -4.71 13.39 -12.09
N GLY A 161 -6.01 13.22 -11.80
CA GLY A 161 -6.64 13.74 -10.59
C GLY A 161 -7.03 12.64 -9.63
N ASN A 162 -7.03 12.97 -8.33
CA ASN A 162 -7.57 12.14 -7.27
C ASN A 162 -8.64 12.93 -6.51
N SER A 163 -9.83 12.34 -6.39
CA SER A 163 -10.97 12.86 -5.61
C SER A 163 -11.32 11.96 -4.42
N ALA A 164 -10.39 11.13 -3.95
CA ALA A 164 -10.62 10.11 -2.94
C ALA A 164 -10.70 10.70 -1.52
N ILE A 165 -11.68 11.59 -1.31
CA ILE A 165 -12.16 12.01 0.01
C ILE A 165 -13.52 11.37 0.29
N ASP A 166 -13.86 11.20 1.56
CA ASP A 166 -15.20 10.78 1.92
C ASP A 166 -16.22 11.79 1.38
N PRO A 167 -17.35 11.34 0.81
CA PRO A 167 -18.45 12.21 0.45
C PRO A 167 -18.83 13.13 1.62
N TYR A 168 -19.23 14.34 1.30
CA TYR A 168 -19.62 15.39 2.27
C TYR A 168 -18.46 15.97 3.11
N SER A 169 -17.18 15.60 2.86
CA SER A 169 -16.03 16.17 3.58
C SER A 169 -15.83 17.67 3.38
N SER A 170 -16.37 18.22 2.30
CA SER A 170 -16.38 19.68 2.04
C SER A 170 -17.50 20.44 2.76
N PHE A 171 -18.41 19.74 3.45
CA PHE A 171 -19.57 20.31 4.14
C PHE A 171 -19.47 20.08 5.65
N SER A 172 -20.18 20.92 6.42
CA SER A 172 -20.39 20.68 7.85
C SER A 172 -21.38 19.54 8.05
N ASN A 173 -20.99 18.55 8.87
CA ASN A 173 -21.86 17.46 9.27
C ASN A 173 -22.24 17.63 10.74
N TYR A 174 -23.44 17.17 11.10
CA TYR A 174 -23.91 17.12 12.46
C TYR A 174 -23.89 15.67 12.93
N SER A 175 -23.37 15.43 14.11
CA SER A 175 -23.44 14.13 14.79
C SER A 175 -24.01 14.28 16.19
N GLN A 176 -24.54 13.19 16.71
CA GLN A 176 -24.91 13.10 18.11
C GLN A 176 -23.64 12.92 18.94
N ILE A 177 -23.24 13.97 19.69
CA ILE A 177 -21.98 13.95 20.41
C ILE A 177 -22.14 13.52 21.86
N ILE A 178 -23.15 14.02 22.54
CA ILE A 178 -23.38 13.75 23.98
C ILE A 178 -24.89 13.79 24.26
N ASP A 179 -25.34 12.89 25.12
CA ASP A 179 -26.62 13.01 25.76
C ASP A 179 -26.47 13.89 27.02
N TYR A 180 -27.31 14.87 27.22
CA TYR A 180 -27.35 15.63 28.45
C TYR A 180 -28.69 15.47 29.16
N ALA A 181 -28.69 15.58 30.48
CA ALA A 181 -29.92 15.63 31.27
C ALA A 181 -30.51 17.04 31.21
N ASN A 182 -31.80 17.15 30.87
CA ASN A 182 -32.53 18.43 31.02
C ASN A 182 -32.79 18.75 32.49
N ALA A 183 -33.39 19.89 32.76
CA ALA A 183 -33.69 20.34 34.12
C ALA A 183 -34.62 19.39 34.93
N VAL A 184 -35.31 18.48 34.26
CA VAL A 184 -36.21 17.47 34.86
C VAL A 184 -35.52 16.11 34.99
N GLY A 185 -34.29 15.97 34.52
CA GLY A 185 -33.51 14.72 34.57
C GLY A 185 -33.69 13.79 33.37
N ASP A 186 -34.46 14.18 32.34
CA ASP A 186 -34.61 13.40 31.14
C ASP A 186 -33.36 13.49 30.25
N LYS A 187 -33.05 12.39 29.60
CA LYS A 187 -31.97 12.29 28.65
C LYS A 187 -32.34 12.96 27.32
N VAL A 188 -31.63 14.03 26.97
CA VAL A 188 -31.85 14.80 25.75
C VAL A 188 -30.68 14.60 24.82
N LEU A 189 -30.97 14.32 23.56
CA LEU A 189 -30.00 14.16 22.49
C LEU A 189 -29.40 15.53 22.12
N ALA A 190 -28.08 15.68 22.24
CA ALA A 190 -27.38 16.86 21.77
C ALA A 190 -26.74 16.57 20.41
N MET A 191 -27.05 17.41 19.45
CA MET A 191 -26.41 17.42 18.14
C MET A 191 -25.44 18.60 18.07
N ALA A 192 -24.23 18.33 17.63
CA ALA A 192 -23.25 19.37 17.36
C ALA A 192 -22.58 19.14 15.99
N VAL A 193 -21.95 20.19 15.49
CA VAL A 193 -21.16 20.09 14.26
C VAL A 193 -19.96 19.19 14.55
N ASP A 194 -19.84 18.10 13.79
CA ASP A 194 -18.79 17.09 13.94
C ASP A 194 -17.53 17.44 13.14
N LYS A 195 -17.71 18.04 11.97
CA LYS A 195 -16.61 18.38 11.06
C LYS A 195 -16.68 19.83 10.65
N LEU A 196 -15.53 20.48 10.67
CA LEU A 196 -15.40 21.84 10.15
C LEU A 196 -15.48 21.81 8.62
N GLN A 197 -16.33 22.67 8.08
CA GLN A 197 -16.52 22.85 6.66
C GLN A 197 -15.26 23.41 5.98
N ASN A 198 -14.94 22.88 4.78
CA ASN A 198 -13.96 23.47 3.88
C ASN A 198 -14.48 23.45 2.45
N GLU A 199 -15.12 24.52 2.02
CA GLU A 199 -15.64 24.68 0.65
C GLU A 199 -14.53 24.86 -0.38
N GLY A 200 -13.31 25.20 0.05
CA GLY A 200 -12.14 25.36 -0.80
C GLY A 200 -11.45 24.06 -1.21
N LEU A 201 -11.96 22.89 -0.78
CA LEU A 201 -11.40 21.61 -1.18
C LEU A 201 -11.50 21.40 -2.69
N THR A 202 -10.38 21.02 -3.31
CA THR A 202 -10.24 20.74 -4.74
C THR A 202 -9.54 19.41 -4.97
N TRP A 203 -9.43 19.03 -6.22
CA TRP A 203 -8.75 17.81 -6.64
C TRP A 203 -7.27 17.84 -6.29
N GLU A 204 -6.77 16.72 -5.79
CA GLU A 204 -5.34 16.43 -5.78
C GLU A 204 -4.91 16.10 -7.20
N THR A 205 -3.81 16.70 -7.67
CA THR A 205 -3.35 16.55 -9.06
C THR A 205 -1.94 15.98 -9.10
N THR A 206 -1.76 14.94 -9.90
CA THR A 206 -0.44 14.36 -10.20
C THR A 206 -0.05 14.70 -11.63
N GLU A 207 1.07 15.37 -11.76
CA GLU A 207 1.75 15.69 -13.00
C GLU A 207 2.92 14.72 -13.22
N SER A 208 2.99 14.10 -14.40
CA SER A 208 3.95 13.03 -14.68
C SER A 208 4.65 13.26 -16.01
N TRP A 209 5.98 13.20 -16.01
CA TRP A 209 6.84 13.06 -17.17
C TRP A 209 7.48 11.68 -17.19
N ASN A 210 7.50 11.06 -18.36
CA ASN A 210 8.13 9.77 -18.58
C ASN A 210 8.98 9.82 -19.85
N VAL A 211 10.20 9.28 -19.78
CA VAL A 211 11.07 9.07 -20.93
C VAL A 211 11.50 7.61 -20.91
N GLY A 212 11.28 6.90 -22.01
CA GLY A 212 11.57 5.49 -22.10
C GLY A 212 12.23 5.08 -23.42
N VAL A 213 12.95 3.98 -23.36
CA VAL A 213 13.56 3.32 -24.50
C VAL A 213 13.18 1.85 -24.48
N ASP A 214 12.59 1.36 -25.57
CA ASP A 214 12.37 -0.07 -25.80
C ASP A 214 13.41 -0.57 -26.80
N PHE A 215 14.03 -1.70 -26.51
CA PHE A 215 15.01 -2.30 -27.41
C PHE A 215 14.76 -3.79 -27.62
N GLY A 216 15.11 -4.28 -28.79
CA GLY A 216 15.08 -5.69 -29.14
C GLY A 216 16.25 -6.02 -30.05
N VAL A 217 16.98 -7.08 -29.72
CA VAL A 217 18.17 -7.50 -30.45
C VAL A 217 18.20 -9.01 -30.64
N LEU A 218 19.08 -9.49 -31.53
CA LEU A 218 19.28 -10.93 -31.82
C LEU A 218 17.98 -11.62 -32.29
N LYS A 219 17.26 -10.99 -33.22
CA LYS A 219 15.93 -11.43 -33.72
C LYS A 219 14.89 -11.45 -32.59
N ASN A 220 14.87 -10.38 -31.80
CA ASN A 220 14.02 -10.20 -30.63
C ASN A 220 14.15 -11.27 -29.53
N ARG A 221 15.25 -12.04 -29.55
CA ARG A 221 15.54 -13.02 -28.49
C ARG A 221 15.92 -12.34 -27.18
N LEU A 222 16.46 -11.14 -27.24
CA LEU A 222 16.72 -10.29 -26.09
C LEU A 222 15.99 -8.97 -26.31
N ARG A 223 15.04 -8.67 -25.45
CA ARG A 223 14.23 -7.46 -25.49
C ARG A 223 14.09 -6.87 -24.09
N GLY A 224 13.97 -5.55 -24.01
CA GLY A 224 13.84 -4.88 -22.73
C GLY A 224 13.37 -3.44 -22.88
N SER A 225 13.14 -2.81 -21.74
CA SER A 225 12.85 -1.40 -21.65
C SER A 225 13.63 -0.75 -20.52
N PHE A 226 13.92 0.51 -20.71
CA PHE A 226 14.43 1.40 -19.67
C PHE A 226 13.53 2.62 -19.62
N ASP A 227 13.01 2.92 -18.45
CA ASP A 227 12.11 4.05 -18.20
C ASP A 227 12.66 4.93 -17.07
N PHE A 228 12.60 6.22 -17.28
CA PHE A 228 12.80 7.26 -16.26
C PHE A 228 11.50 8.03 -16.11
N TYR A 229 11.06 8.24 -14.88
CA TYR A 229 9.88 9.04 -14.59
C TYR A 229 10.13 10.09 -13.51
N ASN A 230 9.36 11.18 -13.62
CA ASN A 230 9.26 12.22 -12.61
C ASN A 230 7.79 12.55 -12.42
N LYS A 231 7.25 12.26 -11.25
CA LYS A 231 5.85 12.49 -10.87
C LYS A 231 5.79 13.46 -9.71
N GLU A 232 5.04 14.53 -9.83
CA GLU A 232 4.79 15.47 -8.75
C GLU A 232 3.30 15.50 -8.45
N THR A 233 2.93 15.12 -7.22
CA THR A 233 1.57 15.21 -6.72
C THR A 233 1.45 16.49 -5.91
N ARG A 234 0.53 17.36 -6.31
CA ARG A 234 0.24 18.66 -5.68
C ARG A 234 -1.13 18.65 -5.05
N ASP A 235 -1.31 19.56 -4.10
CA ASP A 235 -2.59 19.77 -3.43
C ASP A 235 -3.11 18.49 -2.77
N LEU A 236 -2.21 17.77 -2.07
CA LEU A 236 -2.54 16.54 -1.36
C LEU A 236 -3.75 16.75 -0.44
N LEU A 237 -4.72 15.86 -0.51
CA LEU A 237 -5.91 15.86 0.33
C LEU A 237 -5.59 15.28 1.71
N ILE A 238 -5.21 16.16 2.65
CA ILE A 238 -4.72 15.77 3.98
C ILE A 238 -5.75 16.13 5.05
N SER A 239 -6.00 15.21 5.98
CA SER A 239 -6.74 15.49 7.21
C SER A 239 -5.76 15.99 8.28
N ARG A 240 -5.90 17.23 8.72
CA ARG A 240 -5.08 17.85 9.76
C ARG A 240 -5.82 17.84 11.09
N VAL A 241 -5.16 17.35 12.13
CA VAL A 241 -5.63 17.46 13.52
C VAL A 241 -5.57 18.93 13.93
N LEU A 242 -6.63 19.41 14.56
CA LEU A 242 -6.74 20.78 15.05
C LEU A 242 -6.46 20.83 16.57
N PRO A 243 -5.97 21.97 17.08
CA PRO A 243 -5.90 22.17 18.53
C PRO A 243 -7.27 22.03 19.17
N PRO A 244 -7.39 21.50 20.42
CA PRO A 244 -8.67 21.38 21.12
C PRO A 244 -9.45 22.69 21.22
N SER A 245 -8.76 23.84 21.25
CA SER A 245 -9.36 25.17 21.25
C SER A 245 -10.14 25.51 19.98
N ALA A 246 -9.93 24.79 18.89
CA ALA A 246 -10.70 24.96 17.65
C ALA A 246 -12.11 24.38 17.74
N GLY A 247 -12.39 23.52 18.74
CA GLY A 247 -13.68 22.86 18.91
C GLY A 247 -13.97 21.71 17.95
N PHE A 248 -13.02 21.37 17.07
CA PHE A 248 -13.11 20.30 16.08
C PHE A 248 -11.87 19.43 16.11
N PRO A 249 -11.99 18.10 15.92
CA PRO A 249 -10.83 17.19 15.95
C PRO A 249 -9.91 17.36 14.76
N SER A 250 -10.46 17.60 13.57
CA SER A 250 -9.68 17.72 12.34
C SER A 250 -10.41 18.48 11.24
N ILE A 251 -9.66 18.88 10.21
CA ILE A 251 -10.18 19.48 8.98
C ILE A 251 -9.45 18.88 7.78
N TYR A 252 -10.17 18.63 6.67
CA TYR A 252 -9.57 18.33 5.38
C TYR A 252 -9.18 19.60 4.64
N TYR A 253 -8.01 19.61 4.05
CA TYR A 253 -7.55 20.70 3.19
C TYR A 253 -6.53 20.21 2.16
N ASN A 254 -6.40 20.96 1.08
CA ASN A 254 -5.37 20.70 0.07
C ASN A 254 -4.05 21.30 0.53
N SER A 255 -3.06 20.46 0.78
CA SER A 255 -1.74 20.94 1.19
C SER A 255 -0.67 19.90 0.97
N GLY A 256 0.51 20.40 0.65
CA GLY A 256 1.66 19.56 0.46
C GLY A 256 1.85 19.10 -0.98
N ASN A 257 3.12 18.86 -1.30
CA ASN A 257 3.55 18.32 -2.57
C ASN A 257 4.49 17.16 -2.33
N LEU A 258 4.26 16.06 -3.05
CA LEU A 258 5.09 14.87 -3.04
C LEU A 258 5.71 14.67 -4.42
N LEU A 259 7.02 14.53 -4.45
CA LEU A 259 7.78 14.21 -5.65
C LEU A 259 8.17 12.73 -5.64
N ASN A 260 7.94 12.02 -6.74
CA ASN A 260 8.41 10.68 -6.98
C ASN A 260 9.27 10.66 -8.25
N ARG A 261 10.53 10.31 -8.11
CA ARG A 261 11.46 10.12 -9.22
C ARG A 261 11.96 8.71 -9.21
N GLY A 262 11.97 8.07 -10.37
CA GLY A 262 12.42 6.70 -10.42
C GLY A 262 12.93 6.28 -11.78
N ILE A 263 13.58 5.12 -11.74
CA ILE A 263 14.05 4.39 -12.92
C ILE A 263 13.50 2.98 -12.84
N GLU A 264 13.11 2.46 -13.99
CA GLU A 264 12.66 1.08 -14.15
C GLU A 264 13.40 0.45 -15.32
N PHE A 265 13.85 -0.76 -15.12
CA PHE A 265 14.49 -1.58 -16.16
C PHE A 265 13.78 -2.92 -16.23
N SER A 266 13.43 -3.34 -17.44
CA SER A 266 12.91 -4.68 -17.70
C SER A 266 13.71 -5.37 -18.79
N LEU A 267 13.87 -6.70 -18.67
CA LEU A 267 14.58 -7.54 -19.61
C LEU A 267 13.84 -8.85 -19.80
N GLU A 268 13.66 -9.25 -21.04
CA GLU A 268 13.21 -10.59 -21.41
C GLU A 268 14.20 -11.23 -22.37
N ALA A 269 14.51 -12.50 -22.14
CA ALA A 269 15.47 -13.25 -22.92
C ALA A 269 14.95 -14.65 -23.26
N ASP A 270 14.97 -14.99 -24.54
CA ASP A 270 14.82 -16.37 -25.02
C ASP A 270 16.19 -17.02 -25.04
N ILE A 271 16.64 -17.54 -23.89
CA ILE A 271 18.01 -18.05 -23.68
C ILE A 271 18.29 -19.23 -24.59
N ILE A 272 17.35 -20.17 -24.60
CA ILE A 272 17.41 -21.35 -25.49
C ILE A 272 16.09 -21.45 -26.24
N GLN A 273 16.18 -21.59 -27.56
CA GLN A 273 15.02 -21.79 -28.42
C GLN A 273 15.35 -22.86 -29.45
N THR A 274 14.92 -24.08 -29.14
CA THR A 274 15.01 -25.22 -30.06
C THR A 274 13.63 -25.77 -30.38
N LYS A 275 13.53 -26.73 -31.30
CA LYS A 275 12.25 -27.35 -31.65
C LYS A 275 11.57 -28.05 -30.46
N ASP A 276 12.36 -28.67 -29.60
CA ASP A 276 11.87 -29.50 -28.50
C ASP A 276 12.03 -28.85 -27.13
N PHE A 277 12.92 -27.87 -26.99
CA PHE A 277 13.22 -27.23 -25.72
C PHE A 277 13.31 -25.71 -25.86
N THR A 278 12.61 -24.99 -24.96
CA THR A 278 12.72 -23.55 -24.84
C THR A 278 13.00 -23.17 -23.39
N TRP A 279 13.85 -22.18 -23.19
CA TRP A 279 14.10 -21.55 -21.93
C TRP A 279 13.97 -20.04 -22.08
N THR A 280 12.99 -19.46 -21.40
CA THR A 280 12.77 -18.02 -21.34
C THR A 280 13.02 -17.51 -19.94
N PHE A 281 13.59 -16.33 -19.84
CA PHE A 281 13.82 -15.60 -18.61
C PHE A 281 13.29 -14.17 -18.78
N GLY A 282 12.60 -13.65 -17.76
CA GLY A 282 12.18 -12.26 -17.68
C GLY A 282 12.52 -11.70 -16.31
N GLY A 283 12.94 -10.45 -16.25
CA GLY A 283 13.23 -9.76 -14.99
C GLY A 283 12.98 -8.27 -15.09
N ASN A 284 12.69 -7.66 -13.95
CA ASN A 284 12.57 -6.23 -13.79
C ASN A 284 13.21 -5.78 -12.48
N ILE A 285 13.64 -4.53 -12.46
CA ILE A 285 14.12 -3.83 -11.28
C ILE A 285 13.68 -2.37 -11.36
N GLY A 286 13.21 -1.84 -10.25
CA GLY A 286 12.77 -0.46 -10.15
C GLY A 286 13.28 0.20 -8.87
N LYS A 287 13.71 1.44 -9.00
CA LYS A 287 14.04 2.31 -7.87
C LYS A 287 13.15 3.54 -7.91
N ASN A 288 12.44 3.81 -6.81
CA ASN A 288 11.66 5.03 -6.62
C ASN A 288 12.25 5.83 -5.46
N ASN A 289 12.45 7.13 -5.65
CA ASN A 289 12.88 8.07 -4.62
C ASN A 289 11.75 9.05 -4.33
N PRO A 290 10.84 8.73 -3.39
CA PRO A 290 9.81 9.65 -2.96
C PRO A 290 10.41 10.76 -2.10
N LYS A 291 9.96 12.01 -2.29
CA LYS A 291 10.43 13.17 -1.53
C LYS A 291 9.29 14.13 -1.24
N ILE A 292 9.18 14.54 0.00
CA ILE A 292 8.24 15.57 0.41
C ILE A 292 8.81 16.94 0.04
N ASN A 293 8.16 17.67 -0.88
CA ASN A 293 8.56 19.01 -1.27
C ASN A 293 7.95 20.08 -0.35
N SER A 294 6.71 19.89 0.08
CA SER A 294 6.04 20.78 1.04
C SER A 294 4.93 20.05 1.79
N LEU A 295 4.56 20.53 2.98
CA LEU A 295 3.48 19.97 3.79
C LEU A 295 2.43 21.01 4.23
N GLY A 296 2.70 22.31 4.00
CA GLY A 296 1.81 23.38 4.47
C GLY A 296 1.65 23.43 5.99
N VAL A 297 2.66 23.00 6.72
CA VAL A 297 2.71 22.99 8.19
C VAL A 297 3.69 24.04 8.72
N SER A 298 3.50 24.43 9.99
CA SER A 298 4.46 25.29 10.70
C SER A 298 5.70 24.51 11.08
N ARG A 299 6.79 25.22 11.35
CA ARG A 299 8.00 24.64 11.94
C ARG A 299 7.72 24.17 13.38
N GLY A 300 8.34 23.08 13.77
CA GLY A 300 8.23 22.48 15.11
C GLY A 300 9.46 21.67 15.47
N ASN A 301 9.45 21.16 16.70
CA ASN A 301 10.51 20.27 17.20
C ASN A 301 9.95 18.84 17.22
N PHE A 302 10.78 17.89 16.75
CA PHE A 302 10.42 16.48 16.62
C PHE A 302 11.62 15.62 17.04
N GLY A 303 11.66 15.24 18.31
CA GLY A 303 12.85 14.63 18.90
C GLY A 303 14.01 15.61 18.90
N VAL A 304 15.20 15.14 18.58
CA VAL A 304 16.43 15.97 18.47
C VAL A 304 16.40 16.97 17.29
N TYR A 305 15.40 16.88 16.41
CA TYR A 305 15.30 17.74 15.24
C TYR A 305 14.51 19.01 15.56
N GLU A 306 15.21 20.12 15.71
CA GLU A 306 14.61 21.39 16.07
C GLU A 306 14.25 22.24 14.85
N ASN A 307 13.18 23.01 14.99
CA ASN A 307 12.74 24.02 14.00
C ASN A 307 12.63 23.50 12.56
N ILE A 308 12.15 22.27 12.38
CA ILE A 308 11.97 21.63 11.07
C ILE A 308 10.54 21.76 10.56
N LEU A 309 10.36 21.68 9.24
CA LEU A 309 9.05 21.58 8.60
C LEU A 309 8.66 20.10 8.49
N ALA A 310 7.96 19.59 9.48
CA ALA A 310 7.56 18.21 9.54
C ALA A 310 6.17 18.03 10.15
N TYR A 311 5.64 16.82 10.03
CA TYR A 311 4.37 16.38 10.62
C TYR A 311 4.54 14.95 11.13
N GLU A 312 4.03 14.65 12.31
CA GLU A 312 3.94 13.28 12.80
C GLU A 312 2.72 12.58 12.24
N GLY A 313 2.90 11.35 11.79
CA GLY A 313 1.81 10.48 11.33
C GLY A 313 0.84 10.13 12.44
N ASN A 314 -0.18 9.36 12.07
CA ASN A 314 -1.19 8.91 13.02
C ASN A 314 -0.61 7.94 14.06
N SER A 315 -1.19 7.97 15.27
CA SER A 315 -0.76 7.09 16.37
C SER A 315 -0.95 5.61 16.05
N LEU A 316 0.02 4.79 16.44
CA LEU A 316 -0.05 3.34 16.43
C LEU A 316 -0.79 2.75 17.65
N GLY A 317 -1.43 3.59 18.43
CA GLY A 317 -2.16 3.24 19.64
C GLY A 317 -1.42 3.63 20.92
N ASN A 318 -2.06 3.41 22.08
CA ASN A 318 -1.62 3.92 23.38
C ASN A 318 -0.21 3.46 23.80
N HIS A 319 0.27 2.35 23.29
CA HIS A 319 1.58 1.79 23.67
C HIS A 319 2.74 2.32 22.83
N PHE A 320 2.48 2.80 21.64
CA PHE A 320 3.52 3.21 20.69
C PHE A 320 3.48 4.70 20.38
N GLY A 321 2.29 5.33 20.46
CA GLY A 321 2.13 6.73 20.07
C GLY A 321 2.37 6.98 18.58
N ASN A 322 2.80 8.18 18.26
CA ASN A 322 3.16 8.57 16.89
C ASN A 322 4.60 8.11 16.61
N ALA A 323 4.77 7.32 15.57
CA ALA A 323 6.03 6.68 15.23
C ALA A 323 6.56 7.05 13.83
N HIS A 324 5.86 7.92 13.11
CA HIS A 324 6.22 8.28 11.74
C HIS A 324 6.48 9.78 11.64
N LEU A 325 7.53 10.15 10.94
CA LEU A 325 7.89 11.53 10.63
C LEU A 325 7.78 11.78 9.13
N PHE A 326 7.01 12.78 8.76
CA PHE A 326 6.90 13.30 7.40
C PHE A 326 7.66 14.63 7.36
N TRP A 327 8.89 14.60 6.92
CA TRP A 327 9.81 15.74 6.95
C TRP A 327 10.05 16.28 5.55
N VAL A 328 9.86 17.59 5.37
CA VAL A 328 10.12 18.28 4.09
C VAL A 328 11.58 18.08 3.68
N GLY A 329 11.79 17.66 2.46
CA GLY A 329 13.11 17.35 1.92
C GLY A 329 13.54 15.89 2.07
N HIS A 330 12.79 15.07 2.78
CA HIS A 330 13.07 13.65 3.03
C HIS A 330 11.98 12.73 2.46
N GLU A 331 12.23 11.44 2.53
CA GLU A 331 11.26 10.41 2.18
C GLU A 331 10.09 10.40 3.16
N PRO A 332 8.85 10.04 2.71
CA PRO A 332 7.70 10.03 3.58
C PRO A 332 7.71 8.87 4.57
N GLY A 333 7.27 9.14 5.80
CA GLY A 333 6.98 8.11 6.80
C GLY A 333 8.19 7.51 7.49
N LEU A 334 9.31 8.25 7.59
CA LEU A 334 10.49 7.83 8.37
C LEU A 334 10.09 7.45 9.79
N PHE A 335 10.65 6.39 10.35
CA PHE A 335 10.34 5.96 11.71
C PHE A 335 11.05 6.85 12.72
N LEU A 336 10.27 7.46 13.61
CA LEU A 336 10.75 8.31 14.69
C LEU A 336 10.55 7.57 16.02
N GLY A 337 11.65 7.35 16.76
CA GLY A 337 11.61 6.59 18.01
C GLY A 337 12.88 6.73 18.82
N TYR A 338 13.03 5.87 19.78
CA TYR A 338 14.16 5.89 20.72
C TYR A 338 15.20 4.86 20.32
N GLN A 339 16.46 5.27 20.38
CA GLN A 339 17.60 4.39 20.18
C GLN A 339 18.00 3.74 21.51
N THR A 340 18.37 2.45 21.47
CA THR A 340 18.72 1.67 22.66
C THR A 340 20.17 1.17 22.59
N ASP A 341 20.81 1.04 23.77
CA ASP A 341 22.16 0.49 23.93
C ASP A 341 22.12 -0.75 24.84
N GLY A 342 21.33 -1.74 24.39
CA GLY A 342 21.18 -3.02 25.12
C GLY A 342 20.37 -2.90 26.41
N ILE A 343 20.86 -3.53 27.46
CA ILE A 343 20.23 -3.63 28.78
C ILE A 343 21.15 -3.00 29.83
N VAL A 344 20.58 -2.20 30.72
CA VAL A 344 21.29 -1.58 31.85
C VAL A 344 21.89 -2.68 32.72
N GLN A 345 23.20 -2.64 32.89
CA GLN A 345 23.93 -3.53 33.80
C GLN A 345 24.12 -2.86 35.15
N GLU A 346 24.48 -3.62 36.19
CA GLU A 346 24.74 -3.08 37.53
C GLU A 346 25.85 -2.02 37.53
N GLU A 347 26.90 -2.25 36.72
CA GLU A 347 28.04 -1.36 36.56
C GLU A 347 27.72 -0.05 35.79
N ASP A 348 26.62 0.01 35.05
CA ASP A 348 26.17 1.23 34.38
C ASP A 348 25.60 2.26 35.36
N LEU A 349 25.11 1.81 36.51
CA LEU A 349 24.38 2.67 37.45
C LEU A 349 25.30 3.52 38.32
N PRO A 350 24.94 4.77 38.64
CA PRO A 350 25.74 5.68 39.48
C PRO A 350 26.07 5.11 40.86
N ALA A 351 25.18 4.32 41.46
CA ALA A 351 25.39 3.66 42.74
C ALA A 351 26.62 2.72 42.74
N ASN A 352 27.04 2.22 41.60
CA ASN A 352 28.16 1.32 41.39
C ASN A 352 29.32 1.98 40.60
N GLY A 353 29.29 3.33 40.47
CA GLY A 353 30.34 4.11 39.79
C GLY A 353 30.13 4.27 38.28
N GLY A 354 29.00 3.85 37.76
CA GLY A 354 28.62 4.01 36.35
C GLY A 354 28.15 5.42 36.02
N SER A 355 28.00 5.70 34.72
CA SER A 355 27.61 7.01 34.19
C SER A 355 26.18 7.11 33.68
N TYR A 356 25.41 6.01 33.65
CA TYR A 356 24.02 6.01 33.18
C TYR A 356 23.09 6.60 34.25
N ASN A 357 23.06 7.94 34.32
CA ASN A 357 22.32 8.71 35.30
C ASN A 357 21.20 9.50 34.60
N VAL A 358 20.17 8.81 34.19
CA VAL A 358 19.01 9.41 33.50
C VAL A 358 17.72 9.19 34.31
N THR A 359 16.74 10.06 34.08
CA THR A 359 15.36 9.88 34.58
C THR A 359 14.45 9.56 33.40
N GLN A 360 13.64 8.53 33.48
CA GLN A 360 12.71 8.19 32.40
C GLN A 360 11.35 8.86 32.65
N ASP A 361 10.99 9.84 31.81
CA ASP A 361 9.70 10.55 31.85
C ASP A 361 8.70 10.01 30.82
N LEU A 362 8.78 8.71 30.53
CA LEU A 362 7.95 8.10 29.47
C LEU A 362 6.74 7.32 29.97
N SER A 363 6.66 6.92 31.22
CA SER A 363 5.51 6.17 31.74
C SER A 363 5.26 6.27 33.24
N THR A 364 6.26 6.02 34.04
CA THR A 364 6.13 5.96 35.51
C THR A 364 7.05 6.94 36.22
N GLY A 365 7.90 7.64 35.47
CA GLY A 365 8.95 8.50 36.01
C GLY A 365 9.85 7.73 36.99
N GLY A 366 11.13 7.69 36.79
CA GLY A 366 12.01 7.06 37.75
C GLY A 366 13.42 6.77 37.21
N ALA A 367 14.33 6.51 38.15
CA ALA A 367 15.66 6.08 37.79
C ALA A 367 15.63 4.65 37.23
N PRO A 368 16.41 4.35 36.17
CA PRO A 368 16.53 3.02 35.62
C PRO A 368 17.19 2.07 36.64
N GLN A 369 16.86 0.80 36.51
CA GLN A 369 17.42 -0.28 37.31
C GLN A 369 18.20 -1.24 36.43
N ALA A 370 19.10 -2.01 37.01
CA ALA A 370 19.75 -3.09 36.32
C ALA A 370 18.72 -4.09 35.74
N GLY A 371 18.89 -4.45 34.47
CA GLY A 371 17.96 -5.26 33.73
C GLY A 371 16.88 -4.47 32.96
N ASP A 372 16.82 -3.15 33.06
CA ASP A 372 15.96 -2.32 32.23
C ASP A 372 16.56 -2.12 30.84
N ILE A 373 15.74 -1.79 29.83
CA ILE A 373 16.27 -1.40 28.52
C ILE A 373 17.00 -0.06 28.64
N LYS A 374 18.26 -0.02 28.17
CA LYS A 374 19.10 1.16 28.20
C LYS A 374 18.76 2.04 27.01
N ILE A 375 18.00 3.11 27.24
CA ILE A 375 17.64 4.10 26.22
C ILE A 375 18.73 5.18 26.21
N ILE A 376 19.14 5.61 25.01
CA ILE A 376 20.17 6.63 24.84
C ILE A 376 19.54 8.00 25.05
N ASP A 377 20.12 8.78 25.95
CA ASP A 377 19.88 10.21 26.13
C ASP A 377 20.60 10.94 24.97
N GLN A 378 19.83 11.36 23.97
CA GLN A 378 20.38 11.90 22.72
C GLN A 378 20.80 13.36 22.85
N ASN A 379 20.12 14.14 23.70
CA ASN A 379 20.40 15.55 23.92
C ASN A 379 21.33 15.81 25.11
N GLY A 380 21.55 14.81 25.99
CA GLY A 380 22.45 14.86 27.12
C GLY A 380 21.93 15.64 28.33
N ASP A 381 20.60 15.81 28.43
CA ASP A 381 19.99 16.58 29.51
C ASP A 381 19.70 15.74 30.78
N GLY A 382 19.92 14.44 30.72
CA GLY A 382 19.69 13.51 31.84
C GLY A 382 18.23 13.06 31.98
N VAL A 383 17.33 13.37 31.02
CA VAL A 383 15.93 13.03 31.05
C VAL A 383 15.51 12.35 29.74
N ILE A 384 15.16 11.09 29.78
CA ILE A 384 14.62 10.39 28.60
C ILE A 384 13.15 10.82 28.39
N ASN A 385 12.93 11.60 27.35
CA ASN A 385 11.60 12.13 27.00
C ASN A 385 11.41 12.20 25.46
N THR A 386 10.41 12.92 24.98
CA THR A 386 10.12 13.05 23.54
C THR A 386 11.22 13.72 22.74
N ASP A 387 12.13 14.47 23.40
CA ASP A 387 13.21 15.21 22.75
C ASP A 387 14.41 14.31 22.41
N ASP A 388 14.45 13.06 22.94
CA ASP A 388 15.46 12.05 22.61
C ASP A 388 15.13 11.18 21.40
N ARG A 389 13.99 11.41 20.76
CA ARG A 389 13.62 10.62 19.59
C ARG A 389 14.47 10.98 18.39
N VAL A 390 14.89 9.96 17.66
CA VAL A 390 15.68 10.05 16.42
C VAL A 390 15.04 9.23 15.32
N ILE A 391 15.49 9.41 14.08
CA ILE A 391 15.09 8.50 12.99
C ILE A 391 15.75 7.14 13.24
N ILE A 392 14.90 6.11 13.35
CA ILE A 392 15.32 4.72 13.66
C ILE A 392 15.05 3.75 12.51
N GLY A 393 14.49 4.20 11.39
CA GLY A 393 14.26 3.36 10.21
C GLY A 393 13.49 4.07 9.10
N ASN A 394 13.39 3.38 7.96
CA ASN A 394 12.77 3.88 6.74
C ASN A 394 11.88 2.80 6.09
N PRO A 395 10.56 3.02 5.95
CA PRO A 395 9.67 2.05 5.31
C PRO A 395 9.77 2.02 3.77
N ASN A 396 10.49 2.95 3.16
CA ASN A 396 10.62 3.03 1.72
C ASN A 396 11.77 2.14 1.24
N PRO A 397 11.54 1.26 0.25
CA PRO A 397 12.58 0.36 -0.21
C PRO A 397 13.63 1.09 -1.06
N ASP A 398 14.88 0.63 -0.97
CA ASP A 398 15.94 1.06 -1.88
C ASP A 398 15.63 0.71 -3.33
N PHE A 399 15.14 -0.52 -3.57
CA PHE A 399 14.65 -0.98 -4.86
C PHE A 399 13.72 -2.18 -4.71
N THR A 400 12.89 -2.37 -5.72
CA THR A 400 12.04 -3.55 -5.89
C THR A 400 12.48 -4.31 -7.13
N TYR A 401 12.35 -5.64 -7.12
CA TYR A 401 12.75 -6.46 -8.25
C TYR A 401 11.86 -7.68 -8.39
N GLY A 402 11.77 -8.17 -9.62
CA GLY A 402 11.06 -9.40 -9.90
C GLY A 402 11.72 -10.15 -11.04
N PHE A 403 11.60 -11.47 -11.04
CA PHE A 403 12.02 -12.27 -12.17
C PHE A 403 11.18 -13.52 -12.32
N GLN A 404 11.09 -13.98 -13.54
CA GLN A 404 10.40 -15.22 -13.89
C GLN A 404 11.27 -16.06 -14.83
N THR A 405 11.14 -17.35 -14.71
CA THR A 405 11.79 -18.29 -15.62
C THR A 405 10.81 -19.37 -16.06
N ARG A 406 10.91 -19.78 -17.32
CA ARG A 406 10.07 -20.85 -17.87
C ARG A 406 10.91 -21.77 -18.73
N PHE A 407 10.79 -23.06 -18.46
CA PHE A 407 11.36 -24.15 -19.24
C PHE A 407 10.21 -24.91 -19.88
N THR A 408 10.30 -25.14 -21.21
CA THR A 408 9.32 -25.97 -21.92
C THR A 408 10.04 -27.04 -22.68
N TRP A 409 9.64 -28.28 -22.48
CA TRP A 409 10.20 -29.46 -23.15
C TRP A 409 9.09 -30.41 -23.61
N ARG A 410 8.90 -30.53 -24.95
CA ARG A 410 7.92 -31.45 -25.57
C ARG A 410 6.53 -31.41 -24.93
N GLY A 411 6.01 -30.22 -24.60
CA GLY A 411 4.70 -30.03 -24.00
C GLY A 411 4.69 -29.99 -22.48
N LEU A 412 5.78 -30.39 -21.80
CA LEU A 412 5.95 -30.16 -20.37
C LEU A 412 6.51 -28.74 -20.15
N SER A 413 5.90 -27.95 -19.30
CA SER A 413 6.37 -26.61 -18.94
C SER A 413 6.48 -26.46 -17.43
N LEU A 414 7.63 -25.97 -16.97
CA LEU A 414 7.89 -25.55 -15.61
C LEU A 414 8.11 -24.06 -15.60
N SER A 415 7.35 -23.31 -14.82
CA SER A 415 7.56 -21.87 -14.61
C SER A 415 7.68 -21.55 -13.13
N ALA A 416 8.52 -20.58 -12.82
CA ALA A 416 8.65 -20.02 -11.48
C ALA A 416 8.69 -18.49 -11.55
N GLN A 417 8.03 -17.82 -10.60
CA GLN A 417 7.97 -16.37 -10.49
C GLN A 417 8.42 -15.94 -9.10
N PHE A 418 9.23 -14.89 -9.07
CA PHE A 418 9.83 -14.34 -7.86
C PHE A 418 9.61 -12.83 -7.80
N ASN A 419 9.32 -12.33 -6.61
CA ASN A 419 9.27 -10.91 -6.29
C ASN A 419 10.13 -10.64 -5.07
N GLY A 420 10.80 -9.50 -5.05
CA GLY A 420 11.65 -9.10 -3.94
C GLY A 420 11.61 -7.59 -3.70
N VAL A 421 11.92 -7.24 -2.47
CA VAL A 421 12.09 -5.88 -1.98
C VAL A 421 13.40 -5.84 -1.20
N HIS A 422 14.17 -4.79 -1.36
CA HIS A 422 15.44 -4.60 -0.65
C HIS A 422 15.50 -3.22 -0.01
N GLY A 423 16.09 -3.15 1.20
CA GLY A 423 16.33 -1.91 1.94
C GLY A 423 15.06 -1.28 2.50
N LYS A 424 14.09 -2.10 2.93
CA LYS A 424 12.86 -1.66 3.57
C LYS A 424 12.87 -2.05 5.04
N ASP A 425 12.67 -1.08 5.93
CA ASP A 425 12.44 -1.34 7.35
C ASP A 425 10.96 -1.51 7.68
N MET A 426 10.68 -2.22 8.76
CA MET A 426 9.32 -2.43 9.30
C MET A 426 9.32 -2.36 10.83
N ILE A 427 8.32 -1.68 11.40
CA ILE A 427 8.05 -1.72 12.83
C ILE A 427 7.29 -3.01 13.15
N ASN A 428 7.98 -3.96 13.79
CA ASN A 428 7.40 -5.21 14.28
C ASN A 428 6.90 -5.03 15.71
N THR A 429 5.63 -4.64 15.87
CA THR A 429 5.06 -4.43 17.21
C THR A 429 4.93 -5.71 18.05
N ASN A 430 5.02 -6.89 17.40
CA ASN A 430 4.92 -8.18 18.09
C ASN A 430 6.09 -8.40 19.04
N ILE A 431 7.27 -7.81 18.78
CA ILE A 431 8.44 -7.87 19.65
C ILE A 431 8.10 -7.33 21.04
N ARG A 432 7.38 -6.19 21.12
CA ARG A 432 6.93 -5.63 22.40
C ARG A 432 6.11 -6.62 23.21
N TYR A 433 5.24 -7.37 22.56
CA TYR A 433 4.29 -8.26 23.24
C TYR A 433 4.83 -9.65 23.51
N GLN A 434 5.80 -10.12 22.74
CA GLN A 434 6.27 -11.49 22.77
C GLN A 434 7.72 -11.64 23.30
N ALA A 435 8.54 -10.58 23.18
CA ALA A 435 9.94 -10.62 23.55
C ALA A 435 10.27 -9.85 24.84
N ILE A 436 9.29 -9.14 25.44
CA ILE A 436 9.49 -8.38 26.67
C ILE A 436 8.59 -8.93 27.76
N PRO A 437 9.19 -9.48 28.84
CA PRO A 437 8.47 -10.25 29.85
C PRO A 437 7.78 -9.35 30.91
N ASN A 438 6.87 -8.46 30.46
CA ASN A 438 6.18 -7.52 31.36
C ASN A 438 4.66 -7.67 31.38
N ARG A 439 4.10 -8.65 30.64
CA ARG A 439 2.65 -8.77 30.47
C ARG A 439 2.07 -9.94 31.26
N THR A 440 1.14 -9.66 32.17
CA THR A 440 0.37 -10.69 32.87
C THR A 440 -0.61 -11.38 31.90
N GLY A 441 -0.53 -12.70 31.79
CA GLY A 441 -1.45 -13.53 30.99
C GLY A 441 -1.17 -13.54 29.47
N GLY A 442 -0.03 -13.03 29.02
CA GLY A 442 0.44 -13.14 27.64
C GLY A 442 1.46 -14.27 27.46
N ASN A 443 1.50 -14.89 26.28
CA ASN A 443 2.56 -15.82 25.93
C ASN A 443 3.81 -15.06 25.51
N LEU A 444 4.97 -15.55 25.95
CA LEU A 444 6.29 -15.04 25.58
C LEU A 444 6.99 -16.03 24.64
N ARG A 445 7.92 -15.52 23.85
CA ARG A 445 8.89 -16.37 23.15
C ARG A 445 9.79 -17.05 24.18
N THR A 446 10.14 -18.32 23.97
CA THR A 446 11.00 -19.09 24.87
C THR A 446 12.34 -18.37 25.07
N GLU A 447 12.92 -17.82 24.02
CA GLU A 447 14.18 -17.08 24.02
C GLU A 447 14.14 -15.88 24.96
N ALA A 448 13.01 -15.16 24.98
CA ALA A 448 12.83 -13.98 25.85
C ALA A 448 12.69 -14.36 27.33
N TRP A 449 12.07 -15.50 27.61
CA TRP A 449 11.93 -15.98 28.97
C TRP A 449 13.26 -16.54 29.51
N VAL A 450 13.92 -17.42 28.75
CA VAL A 450 15.19 -18.04 29.15
C VAL A 450 16.34 -17.03 29.14
N GLY A 451 16.32 -16.07 28.18
CA GLY A 451 17.32 -15.02 28.02
C GLY A 451 17.05 -13.76 28.83
N ALA A 452 16.00 -13.72 29.68
CA ALA A 452 15.71 -12.54 30.50
C ALA A 452 16.90 -12.20 31.41
N TRP A 453 17.14 -10.91 31.59
CA TRP A 453 18.21 -10.45 32.47
C TRP A 453 17.95 -10.82 33.92
N THR A 454 18.97 -11.41 34.58
CA THR A 454 19.09 -11.57 36.03
C THR A 454 20.52 -11.30 36.45
N ALA A 455 20.78 -11.20 37.74
CA ALA A 455 22.15 -11.01 38.26
C ALA A 455 23.11 -12.14 37.85
N GLU A 456 22.59 -13.36 37.67
CA GLU A 456 23.34 -14.56 37.24
C GLU A 456 23.39 -14.67 35.70
N ASN A 457 22.36 -14.14 34.98
CA ASN A 457 22.27 -14.15 33.54
C ASN A 457 22.25 -12.70 33.03
N ARG A 458 23.41 -12.08 32.89
CA ARG A 458 23.57 -10.67 32.45
C ARG A 458 23.30 -10.52 30.96
N SER A 459 22.05 -10.73 30.57
CA SER A 459 21.61 -10.56 29.20
C SER A 459 21.76 -9.11 28.73
N ASN A 460 22.23 -8.92 27.49
CA ASN A 460 22.17 -7.63 26.80
C ASN A 460 21.06 -7.57 25.72
N ALA A 461 20.31 -8.66 25.57
CA ALA A 461 19.24 -8.80 24.57
C ALA A 461 17.84 -8.61 25.16
N TYR A 462 17.56 -9.24 26.31
CA TYR A 462 16.22 -9.23 26.90
C TYR A 462 16.23 -8.59 28.29
N PRO A 463 15.27 -7.70 28.59
CA PRO A 463 15.19 -7.03 29.87
C PRO A 463 14.78 -8.02 30.99
N ARG A 464 14.87 -7.56 32.24
CA ARG A 464 14.42 -8.30 33.43
C ARG A 464 12.91 -8.57 33.37
N VAL A 465 12.50 -9.62 34.05
CA VAL A 465 11.08 -9.92 34.27
C VAL A 465 10.41 -8.77 35.04
N ASN A 466 9.19 -8.41 34.65
CA ASN A 466 8.42 -7.28 35.19
C ASN A 466 9.02 -5.88 34.90
N TYR A 467 9.86 -5.76 33.88
CA TYR A 467 10.27 -4.44 33.41
C TYR A 467 9.07 -3.61 32.93
N THR A 468 8.94 -2.40 33.43
CA THR A 468 7.91 -1.47 32.96
C THR A 468 8.39 -0.76 31.72
N LEU A 469 7.79 -1.12 30.58
CA LEU A 469 8.12 -0.50 29.29
C LEU A 469 7.69 0.96 29.23
N PRO A 470 8.54 1.83 28.67
CA PRO A 470 8.14 3.19 28.32
C PRO A 470 6.87 3.20 27.45
N THR A 471 5.94 4.09 27.74
CA THR A 471 4.66 4.19 27.05
C THR A 471 4.21 5.65 27.00
N PRO A 472 3.92 6.23 25.81
CA PRO A 472 4.06 5.60 24.49
C PRO A 472 5.49 5.67 23.97
N ALA A 473 6.02 4.57 23.45
CA ALA A 473 7.37 4.55 22.87
C ALA A 473 7.55 3.49 21.78
N VAL A 474 8.19 3.86 20.69
CA VAL A 474 8.75 2.94 19.70
C VAL A 474 10.27 2.93 19.88
N LEU A 475 10.82 1.75 20.07
CA LEU A 475 12.25 1.53 20.24
C LEU A 475 12.84 0.99 18.93
N ASP A 476 14.10 1.30 18.64
CA ASP A 476 14.84 0.81 17.49
C ASP A 476 14.84 -0.72 17.38
N ARG A 477 14.86 -1.41 18.51
CA ARG A 477 14.76 -2.88 18.57
C ARG A 477 13.42 -3.47 18.10
N TYR A 478 12.41 -2.65 17.81
CA TYR A 478 11.17 -3.05 17.16
C TYR A 478 11.23 -2.86 15.64
N VAL A 479 12.28 -2.22 15.15
CA VAL A 479 12.50 -1.99 13.73
C VAL A 479 13.43 -3.06 13.19
N GLU A 480 12.96 -3.77 12.16
CA GLU A 480 13.69 -4.86 11.53
C GLU A 480 13.78 -4.63 10.03
N ASP A 481 14.85 -5.12 9.42
CA ASP A 481 14.95 -5.20 7.96
C ASP A 481 13.88 -6.16 7.43
N ALA A 482 12.98 -5.63 6.63
CA ALA A 482 11.90 -6.36 5.96
C ALA A 482 12.22 -6.62 4.48
N SER A 483 13.49 -6.67 4.12
CA SER A 483 13.94 -7.14 2.81
C SER A 483 13.58 -8.61 2.61
N PHE A 484 13.16 -8.97 1.40
CA PHE A 484 12.78 -10.34 1.11
C PHE A 484 12.90 -10.71 -0.36
N LEU A 485 12.95 -12.02 -0.62
CA LEU A 485 12.71 -12.64 -1.90
C LEU A 485 11.63 -13.72 -1.73
N ARG A 486 10.49 -13.54 -2.39
CA ARG A 486 9.37 -14.49 -2.37
C ARG A 486 9.26 -15.23 -3.69
N CYS A 487 9.15 -16.54 -3.63
CA CYS A 487 8.67 -17.35 -4.74
C CYS A 487 7.14 -17.36 -4.74
N THR A 488 6.54 -16.51 -5.60
CA THR A 488 5.09 -16.28 -5.64
C THR A 488 4.33 -17.39 -6.35
N ASP A 489 4.95 -18.03 -7.34
CA ASP A 489 4.33 -19.11 -8.11
C ASP A 489 5.37 -20.10 -8.60
N ILE A 490 5.07 -21.39 -8.48
CA ILE A 490 5.73 -22.47 -9.21
C ILE A 490 4.64 -23.28 -9.88
N THR A 491 4.64 -23.33 -11.21
CA THR A 491 3.65 -24.08 -11.99
C THR A 491 4.31 -25.10 -12.88
N LEU A 492 3.91 -26.36 -12.72
CA LEU A 492 4.21 -27.45 -13.65
C LEU A 492 2.97 -27.75 -14.48
N SER A 493 3.09 -27.70 -15.79
CA SER A 493 1.96 -27.97 -16.68
C SER A 493 2.37 -28.90 -17.83
N TYR A 494 1.42 -29.70 -18.31
CA TYR A 494 1.63 -30.60 -19.41
C TYR A 494 0.52 -30.51 -20.46
N ASN A 495 0.90 -30.16 -21.68
CA ASN A 495 0.01 -30.20 -22.83
C ASN A 495 0.05 -31.60 -23.46
N LEU A 496 -1.07 -32.27 -23.44
CA LEU A 496 -1.18 -33.61 -23.99
C LEU A 496 -0.89 -33.63 -25.51
N PRO A 497 -0.17 -34.65 -26.03
CA PRO A 497 0.21 -34.73 -27.44
C PRO A 497 -1.01 -34.75 -28.37
N LYS A 498 -0.89 -34.09 -29.53
CA LYS A 498 -1.96 -34.04 -30.55
C LYS A 498 -2.47 -35.41 -30.97
N ALA A 499 -1.62 -36.45 -30.97
CA ALA A 499 -2.01 -37.80 -31.30
C ALA A 499 -2.99 -38.42 -30.32
N VAL A 500 -2.88 -38.09 -29.02
CA VAL A 500 -3.81 -38.52 -27.99
C VAL A 500 -5.10 -37.73 -28.11
N MET A 501 -5.01 -36.41 -28.37
CA MET A 501 -6.17 -35.53 -28.51
C MET A 501 -7.12 -35.94 -29.61
N LYS A 502 -6.57 -36.31 -30.78
CA LYS A 502 -7.38 -36.80 -31.89
C LYS A 502 -8.20 -38.06 -31.54
N LYS A 503 -7.66 -38.93 -30.67
CA LYS A 503 -8.36 -40.16 -30.26
C LYS A 503 -9.54 -39.92 -29.32
N ILE A 504 -9.47 -38.86 -28.51
CA ILE A 504 -10.48 -38.56 -27.51
C ILE A 504 -11.40 -37.40 -27.91
N GLY A 505 -11.25 -36.85 -29.13
CA GLY A 505 -12.14 -35.82 -29.67
C GLY A 505 -11.96 -34.42 -29.14
N PHE A 506 -10.82 -34.12 -28.52
CA PHE A 506 -10.45 -32.79 -28.03
C PHE A 506 -9.40 -32.13 -28.92
N ASN A 507 -9.36 -30.79 -28.94
CA ASN A 507 -8.30 -30.04 -29.62
C ASN A 507 -7.04 -29.95 -28.78
N SER A 508 -7.19 -29.63 -27.51
CA SER A 508 -6.09 -29.58 -26.56
C SER A 508 -6.60 -29.85 -25.14
N ILE A 509 -5.77 -30.48 -24.35
CA ILE A 509 -5.93 -30.60 -22.90
C ILE A 509 -4.60 -30.21 -22.29
N ASN A 510 -4.62 -29.25 -21.37
CA ASN A 510 -3.52 -28.88 -20.50
C ASN A 510 -3.86 -29.30 -19.08
N ILE A 511 -2.97 -30.03 -18.42
CA ILE A 511 -3.07 -30.41 -17.00
C ILE A 511 -1.99 -29.64 -16.28
N PHE A 512 -2.31 -29.02 -15.14
CA PHE A 512 -1.33 -28.26 -14.37
C PHE A 512 -1.50 -28.44 -12.86
N GLY A 513 -0.37 -28.28 -12.17
CA GLY A 513 -0.29 -28.10 -10.73
C GLY A 513 0.52 -26.86 -10.41
N SER A 514 0.03 -26.03 -9.50
CA SER A 514 0.69 -24.79 -9.09
C SER A 514 0.79 -24.69 -7.57
N VAL A 515 1.90 -24.14 -7.09
CA VAL A 515 2.11 -23.77 -5.70
C VAL A 515 2.24 -22.25 -5.64
N LYS A 516 1.29 -21.60 -5.00
CA LYS A 516 1.34 -20.15 -4.71
C LYS A 516 2.04 -19.90 -3.38
N ASN A 517 2.84 -18.82 -3.31
CA ASN A 517 3.64 -18.45 -2.14
C ASN A 517 4.47 -19.63 -1.62
N ALA A 518 5.24 -20.25 -2.54
CA ALA A 518 5.95 -21.50 -2.30
C ALA A 518 6.94 -21.39 -1.12
N PHE A 519 7.71 -20.30 -1.09
CA PHE A 519 8.62 -19.96 0.01
C PHE A 519 9.00 -18.48 -0.03
N ILE A 520 9.56 -18.01 1.09
CA ILE A 520 10.12 -16.67 1.24
C ILE A 520 11.49 -16.79 1.90
N ILE A 521 12.41 -15.94 1.47
CA ILE A 521 13.74 -15.77 2.04
C ILE A 521 13.78 -14.35 2.62
N THR A 522 13.98 -14.22 3.92
CA THR A 522 13.99 -12.95 4.65
C THR A 522 14.65 -13.13 6.02
N ASP A 523 15.25 -12.06 6.54
CA ASP A 523 15.76 -11.99 7.91
C ASP A 523 14.71 -11.42 8.89
N TYR A 524 13.54 -10.99 8.38
CA TYR A 524 12.45 -10.48 9.19
C TYR A 524 11.91 -11.57 10.15
N SER A 525 11.84 -11.25 11.45
CA SER A 525 11.45 -12.21 12.50
C SER A 525 9.94 -12.45 12.62
N GLY A 526 9.11 -11.58 12.01
CA GLY A 526 7.66 -11.72 11.96
C GLY A 526 7.18 -12.77 10.95
N TYR A 527 5.87 -12.92 10.83
CA TYR A 527 5.29 -13.94 9.94
C TYR A 527 5.46 -13.64 8.46
N ASP A 528 5.46 -12.36 8.08
CA ASP A 528 5.51 -11.97 6.66
C ASP A 528 6.00 -10.52 6.52
N PRO A 529 7.09 -10.23 5.79
CA PRO A 529 7.63 -8.88 5.60
C PRO A 529 6.82 -8.02 4.63
N GLU A 530 5.83 -8.57 3.93
CA GLU A 530 4.95 -7.79 3.02
C GLU A 530 3.71 -7.23 3.71
N VAL A 531 3.46 -7.59 4.97
CA VAL A 531 2.27 -7.11 5.69
C VAL A 531 2.38 -5.60 5.98
N ASN A 532 1.23 -4.96 6.04
CA ASN A 532 1.07 -3.61 6.56
C ASN A 532 -0.30 -3.53 7.24
N SER A 533 -0.30 -3.48 8.56
CA SER A 533 -1.54 -3.45 9.36
C SER A 533 -2.39 -2.22 9.09
N PHE A 534 -1.80 -1.16 8.55
CA PHE A 534 -2.44 0.10 8.22
C PHE A 534 -2.41 0.40 6.72
N ALA A 535 -2.59 -0.61 5.87
CA ALA A 535 -2.46 -0.50 4.41
C ALA A 535 -3.32 0.61 3.76
N PHE A 536 -4.41 1.03 4.43
CA PHE A 536 -5.31 2.09 3.95
C PHE A 536 -5.03 3.47 4.58
N ASP A 537 -3.96 3.58 5.38
CA ASP A 537 -3.55 4.84 6.01
C ASP A 537 -2.12 5.18 5.61
N GLY A 538 -1.96 6.08 4.66
CA GLY A 538 -0.66 6.53 4.18
C GLY A 538 0.21 7.23 5.22
N LEU A 539 -0.34 7.56 6.40
CA LEU A 539 0.36 8.18 7.52
C LEU A 539 0.93 7.15 8.52
N ARG A 540 0.79 5.84 8.24
CA ARG A 540 1.32 4.73 9.06
C ARG A 540 1.90 3.60 8.19
N PRO A 541 2.85 3.88 7.29
CA PRO A 541 3.44 2.84 6.46
C PRO A 541 4.36 1.91 7.25
N GLY A 542 4.54 0.68 6.78
CA GLY A 542 5.58 -0.23 7.27
C GLY A 542 5.39 -0.73 8.70
N VAL A 543 4.16 -1.05 9.11
CA VAL A 543 3.87 -1.55 10.48
C VAL A 543 3.24 -2.93 10.44
N ASP A 544 3.82 -3.87 11.18
CA ASP A 544 3.21 -5.17 11.48
C ASP A 544 2.66 -5.18 12.92
N MET A 545 1.33 -5.26 13.04
CA MET A 545 0.60 -5.39 14.31
C MET A 545 -0.18 -6.71 14.31
N SER A 546 0.53 -7.83 14.31
CA SER A 546 -0.04 -9.19 14.27
C SER A 546 -0.89 -9.44 13.01
N SER A 547 -0.41 -8.98 11.86
CA SER A 547 -1.08 -9.21 10.58
C SER A 547 -1.01 -10.66 10.16
N PHE A 548 -2.05 -11.11 9.44
CA PHE A 548 -2.08 -12.47 8.92
C PHE A 548 -1.12 -12.62 7.74
N PRO A 549 -0.27 -13.66 7.70
CA PRO A 549 0.67 -13.89 6.60
C PRO A 549 -0.05 -14.38 5.34
N HIS A 550 0.60 -14.28 4.19
CA HIS A 550 0.12 -14.86 2.96
C HIS A 550 0.10 -16.39 3.04
N ALA A 551 -1.06 -16.98 2.71
CA ALA A 551 -1.22 -18.42 2.73
C ALA A 551 -0.49 -19.11 1.56
N ARG A 552 0.14 -20.24 1.80
CA ARG A 552 0.59 -21.16 0.75
C ARG A 552 -0.60 -21.92 0.21
N SER A 553 -0.79 -21.93 -1.12
CA SER A 553 -1.91 -22.60 -1.78
C SER A 553 -1.43 -23.58 -2.84
N PHE A 554 -2.08 -24.73 -2.91
CA PHE A 554 -1.84 -25.75 -3.93
C PHE A 554 -3.06 -25.79 -4.86
N ILE A 555 -2.82 -25.62 -6.14
CA ILE A 555 -3.86 -25.57 -7.17
C ILE A 555 -3.60 -26.68 -8.18
N PHE A 556 -4.60 -27.50 -8.45
CA PHE A 556 -4.54 -28.51 -9.49
C PHE A 556 -5.72 -28.28 -10.44
N GLY A 557 -5.47 -28.39 -11.73
CA GLY A 557 -6.51 -28.15 -12.71
C GLY A 557 -6.20 -28.73 -14.08
N SER A 558 -7.24 -28.76 -14.91
CA SER A 558 -7.14 -29.07 -16.32
C SER A 558 -7.95 -28.08 -17.15
N VAL A 559 -7.42 -27.70 -18.29
CA VAL A 559 -8.08 -26.85 -19.28
C VAL A 559 -8.24 -27.65 -20.56
N SER A 560 -9.47 -27.82 -21.03
CA SER A 560 -9.76 -28.57 -22.27
C SER A 560 -10.49 -27.67 -23.26
N TYR A 561 -10.12 -27.77 -24.53
CA TYR A 561 -10.77 -27.11 -25.65
C TYR A 561 -11.38 -28.15 -26.59
N THR A 562 -12.67 -28.04 -26.81
CA THR A 562 -13.41 -28.83 -27.81
C THR A 562 -13.82 -27.91 -28.96
N HIS A 563 -13.76 -28.36 -30.20
CA HIS A 563 -14.42 -27.67 -31.30
C HIS A 563 -15.90 -27.98 -31.24
N LEU A 564 -16.71 -27.03 -30.85
CA LEU A 564 -18.10 -26.99 -31.30
C LEU A 564 -18.03 -26.62 -32.79
N ARG A 565 -18.14 -27.60 -33.68
CA ARG A 565 -18.53 -27.29 -35.06
C ARG A 565 -19.92 -26.67 -34.95
N ALA A 566 -20.03 -25.37 -35.28
CA ALA A 566 -21.32 -24.79 -35.61
C ALA A 566 -21.88 -25.66 -36.75
N HIS A 567 -22.97 -26.36 -36.51
CA HIS A 567 -23.78 -26.95 -37.57
C HIS A 567 -24.30 -25.78 -38.42
N GLU A 568 -23.62 -25.49 -39.53
CA GLU A 568 -24.24 -24.78 -40.63
C GLU A 568 -25.43 -25.65 -41.07
N THR A 569 -26.61 -25.30 -40.58
CA THR A 569 -27.86 -25.77 -41.19
C THR A 569 -27.88 -25.20 -42.60
N ARG A 570 -27.49 -26.03 -43.60
CA ARG A 570 -27.82 -25.78 -44.99
C ARG A 570 -29.37 -25.69 -45.06
N ARG A 571 -29.90 -24.49 -45.06
CA ARG A 571 -31.24 -24.27 -45.59
C ARG A 571 -31.10 -24.25 -47.10
N HIS A 572 -31.44 -25.36 -47.74
CA HIS A 572 -31.93 -25.38 -49.12
C HIS A 572 -33.31 -24.73 -49.10
N LEU A 573 -33.45 -23.59 -49.73
CA LEU A 573 -34.59 -23.23 -50.58
C LEU A 573 -34.14 -22.10 -51.48
#